data_692c5dd93972bb04604800b6cca08273
#
_entry.id   692c5dd93972bb04604800b6cca08273
#
_cell.length_a   1.000
_cell.length_b   1.000
_cell.length_c   1.000
_cell.angle_alpha   90.00
_cell.angle_beta   90.00
_cell.angle_gamma   90.00
#
_symmetry.space_group_name_H-M   'P 1'
#
loop_
_entity.id
_entity.type
_entity.pdbx_description
1 polymer ?
#
loop_
_entity_poly.entity_id
_entity_poly.type
_entity_poly.pdbx_seq_one_letter_code
_entity_poly.pdbx_strand_id
1 'polypeptide(L)'
;MNHLILLGDSIFDNSAYVAQGLPVIQQVKNRLPMGWRVTLLAVDGDTTVDVPQQLTRLPQDLSHIVLSVGGNDALGCIAQLEEIANTVKQGLMALTQIKLEFESNYQSLLLRLMALKKPLLVCTIYDHVPGLPAELRTALGLFNDVILREAIQHGLPVLDLRMVCTEADDYSEMSPIEPSSKGGEKLAARLVSSVVGHDFSRPRCLIYR
;
A
#
# COMPACT_ATOMS: atom_id res chain seq x y z
N MET A 1 5.22 23.52 9.63
CA MET A 1 3.99 22.72 9.56
C MET A 1 4.30 21.49 8.73
N ASN A 2 4.02 20.28 9.21
CA ASN A 2 4.27 19.06 8.45
C ASN A 2 3.09 18.78 7.51
N HIS A 3 3.39 18.33 6.30
CA HIS A 3 2.39 18.00 5.30
C HIS A 3 2.60 16.58 4.80
N LEU A 4 1.72 15.67 5.23
CA LEU A 4 1.69 14.27 4.83
C LEU A 4 0.93 14.10 3.52
N ILE A 5 1.49 13.33 2.60
CA ILE A 5 0.86 12.97 1.33
C ILE A 5 0.60 11.47 1.31
N LEU A 6 -0.63 11.07 1.01
CA LEU A 6 -1.01 9.69 0.79
C LEU A 6 -1.07 9.43 -0.71
N LEU A 7 -0.23 8.50 -1.18
CA LEU A 7 -0.12 8.05 -2.57
C LEU A 7 -0.50 6.58 -2.69
N GLY A 8 -1.04 6.19 -3.81
CA GLY A 8 -1.36 4.81 -4.14
C GLY A 8 -2.79 4.62 -4.61
N ASP A 9 -3.49 3.68 -4.02
CA ASP A 9 -4.77 3.15 -4.49
C ASP A 9 -5.92 3.34 -3.48
N SER A 10 -6.96 2.52 -3.62
CA SER A 10 -8.18 2.51 -2.80
C SER A 10 -7.96 2.21 -1.33
N ILE A 11 -6.79 1.73 -0.91
CA ILE A 11 -6.46 1.59 0.52
C ILE A 11 -6.57 2.95 1.22
N PHE A 12 -6.22 4.03 0.54
CA PHE A 12 -6.36 5.39 1.04
C PHE A 12 -7.58 6.12 0.47
N ASP A 13 -7.93 5.86 -0.81
CA ASP A 13 -9.09 6.46 -1.49
C ASP A 13 -10.31 5.54 -1.41
N ASN A 14 -10.73 5.20 -0.19
CA ASN A 14 -11.79 4.25 0.07
C ASN A 14 -13.17 4.85 0.35
N SER A 15 -13.37 6.13 0.08
CA SER A 15 -14.61 6.84 0.46
C SER A 15 -15.87 6.23 -0.18
N ALA A 16 -15.77 5.67 -1.38
CA ALA A 16 -16.85 5.00 -2.08
C ALA A 16 -17.29 3.67 -1.43
N TYR A 17 -16.42 3.07 -0.61
CA TYR A 17 -16.60 1.76 0.00
C TYR A 17 -16.97 1.80 1.48
N VAL A 18 -17.13 2.99 2.06
CA VAL A 18 -17.50 3.18 3.46
C VAL A 18 -18.92 3.73 3.54
N ALA A 19 -19.91 2.81 3.67
CA ALA A 19 -21.32 3.18 3.74
C ALA A 19 -21.66 3.95 5.04
N GLN A 20 -20.99 3.62 6.14
CA GLN A 20 -21.16 4.27 7.44
C GLN A 20 -19.80 4.49 8.11
N GLY A 21 -19.66 5.63 8.78
CA GLY A 21 -18.42 6.01 9.44
C GLY A 21 -17.53 6.91 8.58
N LEU A 22 -16.23 6.84 8.78
CA LEU A 22 -15.27 7.75 8.16
C LEU A 22 -14.31 6.99 7.22
N PRO A 23 -14.00 7.53 6.03
CA PRO A 23 -12.96 6.99 5.16
C PRO A 23 -11.56 7.21 5.78
N VAL A 24 -10.59 6.43 5.31
CA VAL A 24 -9.21 6.44 5.81
C VAL A 24 -8.62 7.85 5.88
N ILE A 25 -8.76 8.64 4.83
CA ILE A 25 -8.24 10.02 4.80
C ILE A 25 -8.76 10.88 5.96
N GLN A 26 -10.05 10.78 6.27
CA GLN A 26 -10.64 11.57 7.37
C GLN A 26 -10.19 11.06 8.74
N GLN A 27 -10.01 9.76 8.88
CA GLN A 27 -9.50 9.15 10.12
C GLN A 27 -8.03 9.51 10.35
N VAL A 28 -7.20 9.52 9.31
CA VAL A 28 -5.81 10.01 9.38
C VAL A 28 -5.79 11.48 9.80
N LYS A 29 -6.62 12.32 9.14
CA LYS A 29 -6.72 13.75 9.47
C LYS A 29 -7.06 14.00 10.95
N ASN A 30 -8.00 13.21 11.50
CA ASN A 30 -8.46 13.35 12.87
C ASN A 30 -7.39 12.90 13.91
N ARG A 31 -6.43 12.06 13.52
CA ARG A 31 -5.38 11.51 14.40
C ARG A 31 -4.06 12.26 14.32
N LEU A 32 -3.86 13.05 13.27
CA LEU A 32 -2.62 13.81 13.13
C LEU A 32 -2.48 14.83 14.26
N PRO A 33 -1.28 14.99 14.85
CA PRO A 33 -1.05 15.96 15.91
C PRO A 33 -1.12 17.40 15.37
N MET A 34 -1.26 18.36 16.28
CA MET A 34 -1.24 19.79 15.94
C MET A 34 0.02 20.14 15.14
N GLY A 35 -0.12 20.96 14.11
CA GLY A 35 0.97 21.31 13.21
C GLY A 35 1.16 20.36 12.04
N TRP A 36 0.33 19.31 11.90
CA TRP A 36 0.29 18.42 10.76
C TRP A 36 -0.98 18.62 9.92
N ARG A 37 -0.86 18.35 8.64
CA ARG A 37 -2.00 18.21 7.72
C ARG A 37 -1.76 17.04 6.78
N VAL A 38 -2.81 16.55 6.13
CA VAL A 38 -2.74 15.46 5.16
C VAL A 38 -3.46 15.83 3.87
N THR A 39 -2.92 15.40 2.74
CA THR A 39 -3.56 15.45 1.42
C THR A 39 -3.61 14.05 0.84
N LEU A 40 -4.78 13.66 0.36
CA LEU A 40 -4.99 12.44 -0.40
C LEU A 40 -4.71 12.73 -1.88
N LEU A 41 -3.75 12.04 -2.46
CA LEU A 41 -3.49 12.03 -3.90
C LEU A 41 -3.67 10.63 -4.49
N ALA A 42 -3.77 9.60 -3.63
CA ALA A 42 -4.13 8.26 -4.05
C ALA A 42 -5.44 8.26 -4.84
N VAL A 43 -5.58 7.34 -5.76
CA VAL A 43 -6.75 7.20 -6.63
C VAL A 43 -7.18 5.74 -6.63
N ASP A 44 -8.46 5.50 -6.39
CA ASP A 44 -9.07 4.17 -6.47
C ASP A 44 -8.79 3.53 -7.85
N GLY A 45 -8.35 2.28 -7.84
CA GLY A 45 -8.02 1.52 -9.05
C GLY A 45 -6.59 1.70 -9.58
N ASP A 46 -5.82 2.69 -9.10
CA ASP A 46 -4.45 2.92 -9.58
C ASP A 46 -3.52 1.74 -9.24
N THR A 47 -2.59 1.50 -10.16
CA THR A 47 -1.50 0.52 -10.07
C THR A 47 -0.14 1.23 -9.91
N THR A 48 0.94 0.45 -9.78
CA THR A 48 2.31 1.01 -9.70
C THR A 48 2.68 1.89 -10.88
N VAL A 49 2.13 1.65 -12.06
CA VAL A 49 2.40 2.45 -13.28
C VAL A 49 1.58 3.73 -13.33
N ASP A 50 0.50 3.86 -12.56
CA ASP A 50 -0.40 5.02 -12.53
C ASP A 50 0.03 6.06 -11.47
N VAL A 51 0.61 5.63 -10.35
CA VAL A 51 1.05 6.53 -9.25
C VAL A 51 1.93 7.70 -9.73
N PRO A 52 2.82 7.56 -10.75
CA PRO A 52 3.55 8.70 -11.30
C PRO A 52 2.66 9.89 -11.73
N GLN A 53 1.41 9.65 -12.16
CA GLN A 53 0.48 10.73 -12.47
C GLN A 53 0.04 11.50 -11.22
N GLN A 54 -0.06 10.83 -10.07
CA GLN A 54 -0.37 11.47 -8.79
C GLN A 54 0.72 12.47 -8.39
N LEU A 55 2.00 12.20 -8.75
CA LEU A 55 3.13 13.07 -8.43
C LEU A 55 3.05 14.43 -9.11
N THR A 56 2.31 14.56 -10.20
CA THR A 56 2.09 15.85 -10.88
C THR A 56 1.28 16.84 -10.04
N ARG A 57 0.57 16.35 -9.02
CA ARG A 57 -0.28 17.15 -8.12
C ARG A 57 0.35 17.40 -6.75
N LEU A 58 1.65 17.06 -6.58
CA LEU A 58 2.33 17.22 -5.29
C LEU A 58 2.37 18.70 -4.86
N PRO A 59 1.94 19.02 -3.63
CA PRO A 59 2.05 20.38 -3.11
C PRO A 59 3.52 20.73 -2.81
N GLN A 60 3.88 21.98 -3.01
CA GLN A 60 5.26 22.45 -2.82
C GLN A 60 5.79 22.29 -1.38
N ASP A 61 4.89 22.34 -0.41
CA ASP A 61 5.20 22.24 1.01
C ASP A 61 5.08 20.81 1.59
N LEU A 62 5.05 19.78 0.72
CA LEU A 62 5.06 18.38 1.18
C LEU A 62 6.27 18.11 2.06
N SER A 63 6.07 17.36 3.14
CA SER A 63 7.15 17.01 4.07
C SER A 63 7.32 15.50 4.23
N HIS A 64 6.25 14.72 4.12
CA HIS A 64 6.25 13.26 4.30
C HIS A 64 5.36 12.60 3.25
N ILE A 65 5.71 11.39 2.86
CA ILE A 65 4.97 10.59 1.88
C ILE A 65 4.70 9.21 2.49
N VAL A 66 3.49 8.70 2.29
CA VAL A 66 3.16 7.29 2.51
C VAL A 66 2.64 6.71 1.21
N LEU A 67 3.20 5.58 0.80
CA LEU A 67 2.82 4.85 -0.41
C LEU A 67 2.14 3.53 -0.03
N SER A 68 0.93 3.31 -0.55
CA SER A 68 0.25 2.00 -0.51
C SER A 68 -0.23 1.67 -1.92
N VAL A 69 0.43 0.74 -2.58
CA VAL A 69 0.10 0.33 -3.96
C VAL A 69 0.56 -1.11 -4.21
N GLY A 70 -0.06 -1.77 -5.15
CA GLY A 70 0.27 -3.12 -5.59
C GLY A 70 -0.89 -4.11 -5.50
N GLY A 71 -1.97 -3.76 -4.79
CA GLY A 71 -3.20 -4.57 -4.74
C GLY A 71 -3.83 -4.72 -6.13
N ASN A 72 -3.98 -3.63 -6.86
CA ASN A 72 -4.52 -3.64 -8.22
C ASN A 72 -3.57 -4.29 -9.23
N ASP A 73 -2.24 -4.17 -9.05
CA ASP A 73 -1.26 -4.93 -9.84
C ASP A 73 -1.49 -6.45 -9.68
N ALA A 74 -1.69 -6.91 -8.44
CA ALA A 74 -1.98 -8.32 -8.16
C ALA A 74 -3.33 -8.77 -8.73
N LEU A 75 -4.39 -7.95 -8.61
CA LEU A 75 -5.71 -8.22 -9.18
C LEU A 75 -5.64 -8.33 -10.72
N GLY A 76 -4.85 -7.47 -11.36
CA GLY A 76 -4.63 -7.50 -12.81
C GLY A 76 -3.99 -8.79 -13.33
N CYS A 77 -3.32 -9.56 -12.45
CA CYS A 77 -2.68 -10.83 -12.81
C CYS A 77 -3.57 -12.06 -12.61
N ILE A 78 -4.80 -11.94 -12.11
CA ILE A 78 -5.67 -13.10 -11.82
C ILE A 78 -5.91 -13.94 -13.09
N ALA A 79 -6.15 -13.32 -14.23
CA ALA A 79 -6.38 -14.06 -15.50
C ALA A 79 -5.18 -14.94 -15.88
N GLN A 80 -3.95 -14.52 -15.57
CA GLN A 80 -2.75 -15.30 -15.82
C GLN A 80 -2.63 -16.53 -14.92
N LEU A 81 -3.23 -16.49 -13.73
CA LEU A 81 -3.26 -17.62 -12.80
C LEU A 81 -4.26 -18.71 -13.22
N GLU A 82 -5.20 -18.40 -14.11
CA GLU A 82 -6.16 -19.36 -14.69
C GLU A 82 -5.58 -20.07 -15.93
N GLU A 83 -4.38 -19.72 -16.40
CA GLU A 83 -3.74 -20.36 -17.51
C GLU A 83 -3.30 -21.79 -17.17
N ILE A 84 -3.40 -22.69 -18.18
CA ILE A 84 -3.04 -24.10 -17.97
C ILE A 84 -1.53 -24.25 -17.81
N ALA A 85 -1.11 -24.80 -16.65
CA ALA A 85 0.26 -25.22 -16.41
C ALA A 85 0.30 -26.75 -16.25
N ASN A 86 0.98 -27.43 -17.17
CA ASN A 86 1.07 -28.90 -17.16
C ASN A 86 2.01 -29.45 -16.05
N THR A 87 2.84 -28.60 -15.47
CA THR A 87 3.75 -28.94 -14.38
C THR A 87 3.83 -27.82 -13.38
N VAL A 88 4.14 -28.13 -12.12
CA VAL A 88 4.43 -27.13 -11.09
C VAL A 88 5.53 -26.15 -11.53
N LYS A 89 6.56 -26.66 -12.24
CA LYS A 89 7.62 -25.80 -12.77
C LYS A 89 7.09 -24.74 -13.72
N GLN A 90 6.16 -25.07 -14.62
CA GLN A 90 5.54 -24.12 -15.54
C GLN A 90 4.73 -23.06 -14.78
N GLY A 91 3.95 -23.46 -13.78
CA GLY A 91 3.24 -22.50 -12.91
C GLY A 91 4.20 -21.55 -12.18
N LEU A 92 5.30 -22.08 -11.63
CA LEU A 92 6.33 -21.25 -10.98
C LEU A 92 7.02 -20.29 -11.96
N MET A 93 7.21 -20.70 -13.22
CA MET A 93 7.78 -19.81 -14.25
C MET A 93 6.82 -18.65 -14.57
N ALA A 94 5.52 -18.92 -14.69
CA ALA A 94 4.50 -17.88 -14.88
C ALA A 94 4.50 -16.88 -13.70
N LEU A 95 4.47 -17.38 -12.47
CA LEU A 95 4.55 -16.56 -11.27
C LEU A 95 5.86 -15.74 -11.19
N THR A 96 6.97 -16.32 -11.65
CA THR A 96 8.26 -15.59 -11.71
C THR A 96 8.17 -14.41 -12.67
N GLN A 97 7.51 -14.58 -13.82
CA GLN A 97 7.35 -13.49 -14.80
C GLN A 97 6.51 -12.35 -14.23
N ILE A 98 5.37 -12.67 -13.59
CA ILE A 98 4.52 -11.71 -12.89
C ILE A 98 5.33 -10.92 -11.83
N LYS A 99 6.10 -11.65 -11.01
CA LYS A 99 6.93 -11.02 -9.98
C LYS A 99 7.96 -10.05 -10.57
N LEU A 100 8.67 -10.44 -11.63
CA LEU A 100 9.71 -9.60 -12.27
C LEU A 100 9.11 -8.33 -12.89
N GLU A 101 7.93 -8.42 -13.48
CA GLU A 101 7.23 -7.26 -14.03
C GLU A 101 6.84 -6.27 -12.92
N PHE A 102 6.21 -6.77 -11.86
CA PHE A 102 5.88 -5.94 -10.71
C PHE A 102 7.12 -5.33 -10.07
N GLU A 103 8.20 -6.10 -9.87
CA GLU A 103 9.47 -5.64 -9.32
C GLU A 103 10.04 -4.46 -10.14
N SER A 104 10.06 -4.58 -11.47
CA SER A 104 10.53 -3.51 -12.36
C SER A 104 9.71 -2.23 -12.23
N ASN A 105 8.38 -2.35 -12.19
CA ASN A 105 7.46 -1.22 -12.06
C ASN A 105 7.59 -0.56 -10.68
N TYR A 106 7.62 -1.37 -9.61
CA TYR A 106 7.74 -0.89 -8.24
C TYR A 106 9.08 -0.19 -7.99
N GLN A 107 10.20 -0.73 -8.49
CA GLN A 107 11.53 -0.11 -8.43
C GLN A 107 11.53 1.25 -9.14
N SER A 108 10.98 1.31 -10.35
CA SER A 108 10.88 2.56 -11.12
C SER A 108 10.10 3.63 -10.34
N LEU A 109 9.00 3.25 -9.70
CA LEU A 109 8.19 4.13 -8.86
C LEU A 109 8.98 4.60 -7.63
N LEU A 110 9.61 3.68 -6.89
CA LEU A 110 10.40 4.04 -5.71
C LEU A 110 11.55 4.99 -6.02
N LEU A 111 12.27 4.79 -7.12
CA LEU A 111 13.33 5.69 -7.54
C LEU A 111 12.82 7.12 -7.76
N ARG A 112 11.64 7.27 -8.36
CA ARG A 112 10.99 8.59 -8.56
C ARG A 112 10.63 9.23 -7.21
N LEU A 113 10.06 8.45 -6.28
CA LEU A 113 9.69 8.95 -4.95
C LEU A 113 10.93 9.36 -4.13
N MET A 114 11.98 8.53 -4.12
CA MET A 114 13.23 8.83 -3.42
C MET A 114 13.97 10.03 -4.00
N ALA A 115 13.85 10.31 -5.31
CA ALA A 115 14.39 11.51 -5.94
C ALA A 115 13.80 12.80 -5.36
N LEU A 116 12.62 12.76 -4.75
CA LEU A 116 12.02 13.90 -4.04
C LEU A 116 12.77 14.25 -2.74
N LYS A 117 13.60 13.36 -2.22
CA LYS A 117 14.38 13.53 -0.97
C LYS A 117 13.50 13.88 0.23
N LYS A 118 12.33 13.26 0.31
CA LYS A 118 11.37 13.44 1.41
C LYS A 118 11.26 12.13 2.21
N PRO A 119 10.98 12.20 3.51
CA PRO A 119 10.54 11.09 4.32
C PRO A 119 9.49 10.24 3.60
N LEU A 120 9.80 8.96 3.38
CA LEU A 120 8.95 8.00 2.67
C LEU A 120 8.74 6.76 3.54
N LEU A 121 7.49 6.39 3.75
CA LEU A 121 7.06 5.13 4.34
C LEU A 121 6.28 4.35 3.28
N VAL A 122 6.52 3.04 3.19
CA VAL A 122 5.77 2.18 2.27
C VAL A 122 4.90 1.19 3.05
N CYS A 123 3.78 0.80 2.45
CA CYS A 123 2.87 -0.20 3.02
C CYS A 123 3.02 -1.52 2.27
N THR A 124 2.85 -2.66 2.97
CA THR A 124 2.57 -3.95 2.32
C THR A 124 1.12 -4.02 1.88
N ILE A 125 0.78 -5.02 1.07
CA ILE A 125 -0.60 -5.35 0.73
C ILE A 125 -1.12 -6.31 1.80
N TYR A 126 -2.29 -6.05 2.39
CA TYR A 126 -2.92 -6.98 3.34
C TYR A 126 -3.40 -8.26 2.64
N ASP A 127 -3.54 -9.36 3.38
CA ASP A 127 -3.83 -10.67 2.83
C ASP A 127 -4.90 -11.47 3.59
N HIS A 128 -5.52 -10.85 4.61
CA HIS A 128 -6.62 -11.44 5.37
C HIS A 128 -8.00 -11.11 4.78
N VAL A 129 -8.03 -10.83 3.48
CA VAL A 129 -9.27 -10.51 2.75
C VAL A 129 -10.27 -11.66 2.89
N PRO A 130 -11.53 -11.37 3.31
CA PRO A 130 -12.57 -12.40 3.45
C PRO A 130 -12.82 -13.15 2.15
N GLY A 131 -12.78 -14.48 2.23
CA GLY A 131 -13.02 -15.33 1.05
C GLY A 131 -11.86 -15.42 0.06
N LEU A 132 -10.70 -14.79 0.32
CA LEU A 132 -9.54 -14.90 -0.56
C LEU A 132 -9.02 -16.34 -0.60
N PRO A 133 -9.02 -17.01 -1.78
CA PRO A 133 -8.48 -18.36 -1.93
C PRO A 133 -7.02 -18.46 -1.50
N ALA A 134 -6.63 -19.62 -0.98
CA ALA A 134 -5.27 -19.85 -0.44
C ALA A 134 -4.18 -19.67 -1.49
N GLU A 135 -4.44 -20.10 -2.73
CA GLU A 135 -3.54 -19.93 -3.88
C GLU A 135 -3.34 -18.46 -4.24
N LEU A 136 -4.39 -17.65 -4.23
CA LEU A 136 -4.30 -16.20 -4.49
C LEU A 136 -3.55 -15.49 -3.35
N ARG A 137 -3.77 -15.90 -2.10
CA ARG A 137 -2.98 -15.40 -0.96
C ARG A 137 -1.50 -15.74 -1.10
N THR A 138 -1.18 -16.94 -1.58
CA THR A 138 0.19 -17.37 -1.85
C THR A 138 0.82 -16.54 -2.97
N ALA A 139 0.10 -16.31 -4.07
CA ALA A 139 0.56 -15.46 -5.17
C ALA A 139 0.76 -14.00 -4.72
N LEU A 140 -0.14 -13.45 -3.91
CA LEU A 140 -0.02 -12.11 -3.33
C LEU A 140 1.25 -11.95 -2.49
N GLY A 141 1.72 -13.02 -1.86
CA GLY A 141 2.98 -13.05 -1.13
C GLY A 141 4.20 -12.65 -1.98
N LEU A 142 4.16 -12.87 -3.30
CA LEU A 142 5.24 -12.47 -4.22
C LEU A 142 5.34 -10.94 -4.35
N PHE A 143 4.21 -10.25 -4.38
CA PHE A 143 4.16 -8.78 -4.41
C PHE A 143 4.69 -8.19 -3.10
N ASN A 144 4.27 -8.76 -1.96
CA ASN A 144 4.76 -8.35 -0.66
C ASN A 144 6.27 -8.64 -0.48
N ASP A 145 6.81 -9.72 -1.05
CA ASP A 145 8.25 -9.99 -1.06
C ASP A 145 9.01 -8.91 -1.81
N VAL A 146 8.51 -8.44 -2.96
CA VAL A 146 9.11 -7.32 -3.71
C VAL A 146 9.10 -6.04 -2.87
N ILE A 147 7.94 -5.64 -2.33
CA ILE A 147 7.81 -4.44 -1.51
C ILE A 147 8.81 -4.45 -0.33
N LEU A 148 8.89 -5.58 0.38
CA LEU A 148 9.79 -5.73 1.52
C LEU A 148 11.25 -5.70 1.12
N ARG A 149 11.65 -6.37 0.03
CA ARG A 149 13.03 -6.36 -0.47
C ARG A 149 13.48 -4.96 -0.84
N GLU A 150 12.66 -4.23 -1.58
CA GLU A 150 12.95 -2.85 -1.97
C GLU A 150 13.03 -1.93 -0.74
N ALA A 151 12.11 -2.07 0.21
CA ALA A 151 12.15 -1.31 1.45
C ALA A 151 13.43 -1.58 2.26
N ILE A 152 13.85 -2.84 2.38
CA ILE A 152 15.08 -3.23 3.07
C ILE A 152 16.31 -2.67 2.34
N GLN A 153 16.37 -2.82 1.03
CA GLN A 153 17.50 -2.37 0.20
C GLN A 153 17.73 -0.85 0.31
N HIS A 154 16.64 -0.10 0.38
CA HIS A 154 16.67 1.36 0.44
C HIS A 154 16.57 1.94 1.86
N GLY A 155 16.49 1.09 2.89
CA GLY A 155 16.37 1.54 4.28
C GLY A 155 15.08 2.30 4.57
N LEU A 156 13.97 1.94 3.90
CA LEU A 156 12.66 2.57 4.08
C LEU A 156 11.88 1.90 5.21
N PRO A 157 11.17 2.67 6.06
CA PRO A 157 10.24 2.10 7.02
C PRO A 157 9.02 1.51 6.30
N VAL A 158 8.51 0.40 6.85
CA VAL A 158 7.36 -0.34 6.31
C VAL A 158 6.23 -0.35 7.33
N LEU A 159 5.01 -0.03 6.92
CA LEU A 159 3.79 -0.38 7.63
C LEU A 159 3.25 -1.69 7.06
N ASP A 160 3.34 -2.76 7.86
CA ASP A 160 2.89 -4.08 7.44
C ASP A 160 1.38 -4.24 7.64
N LEU A 161 0.60 -3.97 6.59
CA LEU A 161 -0.86 -4.03 6.63
C LEU A 161 -1.40 -5.44 6.87
N ARG A 162 -0.63 -6.50 6.61
CA ARG A 162 -1.00 -7.88 6.93
C ARG A 162 -1.21 -8.09 8.43
N MET A 163 -0.57 -7.25 9.25
CA MET A 163 -0.67 -7.28 10.71
C MET A 163 -1.64 -6.23 11.27
N VAL A 164 -2.22 -5.39 10.42
CA VAL A 164 -3.16 -4.33 10.81
C VAL A 164 -4.61 -4.73 10.53
N CYS A 165 -4.90 -5.19 9.31
CA CYS A 165 -6.23 -5.61 8.87
C CYS A 165 -6.31 -7.15 8.93
N THR A 166 -6.62 -7.69 10.10
CA THR A 166 -6.60 -9.14 10.38
C THR A 166 -7.98 -9.76 10.61
N GLU A 167 -9.00 -8.93 10.79
CA GLU A 167 -10.36 -9.33 11.08
C GLU A 167 -11.27 -9.17 9.85
N ALA A 168 -12.29 -10.00 9.70
CA ALA A 168 -13.21 -9.92 8.57
C ALA A 168 -13.91 -8.56 8.49
N ASP A 169 -14.27 -7.96 9.61
CA ASP A 169 -14.93 -6.66 9.70
C ASP A 169 -13.97 -5.45 9.53
N ASP A 170 -12.68 -5.70 9.33
CA ASP A 170 -11.74 -4.69 8.85
C ASP A 170 -11.95 -4.36 7.37
N TYR A 171 -12.71 -5.22 6.66
CA TYR A 171 -12.99 -5.08 5.23
C TYR A 171 -14.43 -4.63 4.99
N SER A 172 -14.65 -3.93 3.90
CA SER A 172 -15.95 -3.37 3.55
C SER A 172 -16.92 -4.46 3.09
N GLU A 173 -18.18 -4.38 3.53
CA GLU A 173 -19.26 -5.22 2.99
C GLU A 173 -19.60 -4.89 1.53
N MET A 174 -19.27 -3.67 1.07
CA MET A 174 -19.50 -3.22 -0.31
C MET A 174 -18.43 -3.76 -1.27
N SER A 175 -17.21 -3.94 -0.77
CA SER A 175 -16.08 -4.52 -1.51
C SER A 175 -15.13 -5.20 -0.53
N PRO A 176 -15.02 -6.54 -0.54
CA PRO A 176 -14.25 -7.27 0.47
C PRO A 176 -12.74 -7.04 0.37
N ILE A 177 -12.29 -6.37 -0.67
CA ILE A 177 -10.86 -6.01 -0.86
C ILE A 177 -10.54 -4.59 -0.38
N GLU A 178 -11.52 -3.85 0.15
CA GLU A 178 -11.36 -2.47 0.61
C GLU A 178 -11.48 -2.35 2.13
N PRO A 179 -10.78 -1.37 2.76
CA PRO A 179 -10.94 -1.18 4.20
C PRO A 179 -12.36 -0.69 4.55
N SER A 180 -12.97 -1.30 5.55
CA SER A 180 -14.15 -0.75 6.20
C SER A 180 -13.78 0.50 7.02
N SER A 181 -14.77 1.16 7.62
CA SER A 181 -14.48 2.22 8.60
C SER A 181 -13.67 1.71 9.80
N LYS A 182 -13.90 0.47 10.25
CA LYS A 182 -13.14 -0.17 11.34
C LYS A 182 -11.71 -0.47 10.93
N GLY A 183 -11.49 -1.09 9.77
CA GLY A 183 -10.15 -1.34 9.23
C GLY A 183 -9.40 -0.04 8.98
N GLY A 184 -10.09 0.96 8.43
CA GLY A 184 -9.55 2.30 8.21
C GLY A 184 -9.12 2.97 9.52
N GLU A 185 -9.83 2.74 10.63
CA GLU A 185 -9.45 3.24 11.95
C GLU A 185 -8.13 2.65 12.45
N LYS A 186 -7.97 1.32 12.34
CA LYS A 186 -6.72 0.63 12.69
C LYS A 186 -5.58 1.11 11.80
N LEU A 187 -5.80 1.18 10.50
CA LEU A 187 -4.83 1.65 9.52
C LEU A 187 -4.39 3.08 9.82
N ALA A 188 -5.32 4.01 10.01
CA ALA A 188 -5.01 5.41 10.32
C ALA A 188 -4.23 5.56 11.62
N ALA A 189 -4.57 4.79 12.67
CA ALA A 189 -3.86 4.80 13.94
C ALA A 189 -2.39 4.36 13.76
N ARG A 190 -2.16 3.25 13.06
CA ARG A 190 -0.81 2.71 12.82
C ARG A 190 -0.01 3.61 11.88
N LEU A 191 -0.61 4.09 10.79
CA LEU A 191 0.02 5.00 9.85
C LEU A 191 0.52 6.26 10.55
N VAL A 192 -0.35 6.94 11.30
CA VAL A 192 0.02 8.19 12.00
C VAL A 192 1.11 7.92 13.03
N SER A 193 0.98 6.87 13.85
CA SER A 193 2.01 6.53 14.84
C SER A 193 3.36 6.22 14.21
N SER A 194 3.37 5.51 13.07
CA SER A 194 4.59 5.17 12.34
C SER A 194 5.25 6.40 11.72
N VAL A 195 4.48 7.26 11.04
CA VAL A 195 5.01 8.47 10.39
C VAL A 195 5.53 9.48 11.40
N VAL A 196 4.79 9.70 12.50
CA VAL A 196 5.17 10.69 13.51
C VAL A 196 6.31 10.19 14.41
N GLY A 197 6.36 8.88 14.66
CA GLY A 197 7.34 8.27 15.58
C GLY A 197 8.65 7.81 14.91
N HIS A 198 8.70 7.70 13.57
CA HIS A 198 9.91 7.23 12.88
C HIS A 198 10.98 8.34 12.77
N ASP A 199 12.24 7.97 13.05
CA ASP A 199 13.40 8.83 12.80
C ASP A 199 13.89 8.67 11.35
N PHE A 200 13.35 9.49 10.45
CA PHE A 200 13.73 9.50 9.03
C PHE A 200 15.13 10.10 8.75
N SER A 201 15.84 10.59 9.76
CA SER A 201 17.21 11.09 9.57
C SER A 201 18.23 9.97 9.33
N ARG A 202 17.84 8.74 9.66
CA ARG A 202 18.69 7.55 9.54
C ARG A 202 18.02 6.53 8.61
N PRO A 203 18.65 6.21 7.46
CA PRO A 203 18.11 5.18 6.57
C PRO A 203 18.18 3.81 7.25
N ARG A 204 17.03 3.30 7.67
CA ARG A 204 16.89 1.95 8.22
C ARG A 204 15.47 1.45 8.01
N CYS A 205 15.35 0.22 7.58
CA CYS A 205 14.06 -0.44 7.50
C CYS A 205 13.60 -0.86 8.90
N LEU A 206 12.47 -0.32 9.33
CA LEU A 206 11.71 -0.78 10.50
C LEU A 206 10.33 -1.20 10.03
N ILE A 207 9.86 -2.35 10.52
CA ILE A 207 8.52 -2.86 10.19
C ILE A 207 7.59 -2.51 11.35
N TYR A 208 6.58 -1.70 11.06
CA TYR A 208 5.51 -1.33 11.97
C TYR A 208 4.29 -2.23 11.76
N ARG A 209 3.54 -2.52 12.84
CA ARG A 209 2.38 -3.41 12.83
C ARG A 209 1.29 -2.89 13.78
#